data_ce412f15ff4e4bba4f1722b6bec981e3
#
_entry.id   ce412f15ff4e4bba4f1722b6bec981e3
#
_cell.length_a   1.000
_cell.length_b   1.000
_cell.length_c   1.000
_cell.angle_alpha   90.00
_cell.angle_beta   90.00
_cell.angle_gamma   90.00
#
_symmetry.space_group_name_H-M   'P 1'
#
loop_
_entity.id
_entity.type
_entity.pdbx_description
1 polymer ?
#
loop_
_entity_poly.entity_id
_entity_poly.type
_entity_poly.pdbx_seq_one_letter_code
_entity_poly.pdbx_strand_id
1 'polypeptide(L)'
;GAPTTMEGQTSIRINGDYPNKSKFVRVSSVSLPTSDYFLNDGTVGVDSNNTSYSGSLPSAQSGSFHGATGNNIPTGEALLAFENIASGNTQGLAATDYTTALNILKNKDEYRFATLTTPGAYNADYGSTVAAAIELCEVRGDCFYIADMVGYDSTVALVNAEANELNTNFAGTYWPWVKVPSTELSRNVWAPASTVMQGVYAANDRVAAPWFAPAGLNRGGLPIVRTEFKVTQALRDKLYDNKVNPIATFPRVGPVAYGQKTLQKKMSALDRINVRRLLISLKNFIGDTSKQLVF
;
A
#
# COMPACT_ATOMS: atom_id res chain seq x y z
N GLY A 1 -19.05 0.33 27.18
CA GLY A 1 -17.89 0.22 28.02
C GLY A 1 -17.59 1.53 28.73
N ALA A 2 -17.13 1.45 29.99
CA ALA A 2 -16.73 2.64 30.72
C ALA A 2 -15.55 3.31 29.98
N PRO A 3 -15.53 4.64 29.87
CA PRO A 3 -14.41 5.32 29.29
C PRO A 3 -13.19 5.15 30.20
N THR A 4 -12.12 4.64 29.65
CA THR A 4 -10.81 4.66 30.29
C THR A 4 -10.26 6.08 30.19
N THR A 5 -10.18 6.78 31.29
CA THR A 5 -9.47 8.06 31.38
C THR A 5 -8.02 7.80 31.69
N MET A 6 -7.13 8.03 30.77
CA MET A 6 -5.74 8.32 31.13
C MET A 6 -5.68 9.76 31.65
N GLU A 7 -4.82 9.98 32.62
CA GLU A 7 -4.62 11.29 33.25
C GLU A 7 -4.43 12.39 32.18
N GLY A 8 -5.36 13.31 32.10
CA GLY A 8 -5.32 14.41 31.14
C GLY A 8 -5.83 14.13 29.72
N GLN A 9 -6.31 12.93 29.44
CA GLN A 9 -6.90 12.60 28.12
C GLN A 9 -8.40 12.36 28.20
N THR A 10 -9.10 12.80 27.17
CA THR A 10 -10.51 12.49 26.98
C THR A 10 -10.67 10.98 26.81
N SER A 11 -11.61 10.40 27.54
CA SER A 11 -11.88 8.97 27.47
C SER A 11 -12.05 8.46 26.04
N ILE A 12 -11.32 7.43 25.69
CA ILE A 12 -11.49 6.71 24.44
C ILE A 12 -12.67 5.76 24.60
N ARG A 13 -13.72 5.99 23.88
CA ARG A 13 -14.88 5.09 23.87
C ARG A 13 -14.60 3.89 22.98
N ILE A 14 -14.77 2.71 23.54
CA ILE A 14 -14.42 1.44 22.88
C ILE A 14 -15.52 0.96 21.91
N ASN A 15 -16.71 1.52 21.93
CA ASN A 15 -17.86 1.01 21.16
C ASN A 15 -18.28 1.92 19.98
N GLY A 16 -17.35 2.47 19.25
CA GLY A 16 -17.66 3.13 17.99
C GLY A 16 -18.37 4.49 18.04
N ASP A 17 -18.60 5.02 19.24
CA ASP A 17 -19.17 6.36 19.45
C ASP A 17 -18.14 7.48 19.23
N TYR A 18 -17.25 7.28 18.30
CA TYR A 18 -16.29 8.32 17.93
C TYR A 18 -16.97 9.34 17.02
N PRO A 19 -16.90 10.62 17.34
CA PRO A 19 -17.31 11.62 16.37
C PRO A 19 -16.44 11.45 15.14
N ASN A 20 -17.05 11.11 14.04
CA ASN A 20 -16.34 10.99 12.77
C ASN A 20 -15.84 12.35 12.33
N LYS A 21 -14.56 12.60 12.52
CA LYS A 21 -13.89 13.85 12.11
C LYS A 21 -13.30 13.78 10.70
N SER A 22 -13.24 12.58 10.12
CA SER A 22 -12.71 12.42 8.77
C SER A 22 -13.79 12.69 7.72
N LYS A 23 -13.41 13.39 6.65
CA LYS A 23 -14.25 13.54 5.45
C LYS A 23 -14.16 12.34 4.52
N PHE A 24 -13.13 11.52 4.64
CA PHE A 24 -12.77 10.50 3.67
C PHE A 24 -12.94 9.07 4.21
N VAL A 25 -12.88 8.89 5.51
CA VAL A 25 -12.92 7.56 6.12
C VAL A 25 -13.98 7.53 7.21
N ARG A 26 -14.81 6.50 7.18
CA ARG A 26 -15.78 6.20 8.25
C ARG A 26 -15.57 4.78 8.74
N VAL A 27 -15.57 4.62 10.04
CA VAL A 27 -15.62 3.28 10.66
C VAL A 27 -17.06 2.81 10.61
N SER A 28 -17.34 1.74 9.86
CA SER A 28 -18.65 1.13 9.78
C SER A 28 -18.91 0.16 10.93
N SER A 29 -17.88 -0.58 11.32
CA SER A 29 -17.95 -1.51 12.45
C SER A 29 -16.56 -1.75 13.03
N VAL A 30 -16.51 -2.07 14.31
CA VAL A 30 -15.31 -2.57 14.97
C VAL A 30 -15.65 -3.97 15.48
N SER A 31 -15.02 -4.99 14.91
CA SER A 31 -15.36 -6.38 15.22
C SER A 31 -14.94 -6.81 16.62
N LEU A 32 -13.84 -6.24 17.12
CA LEU A 32 -13.42 -6.41 18.52
C LEU A 32 -12.92 -5.07 19.04
N PRO A 33 -13.48 -4.55 20.13
CA PRO A 33 -12.94 -3.37 20.76
C PRO A 33 -11.54 -3.67 21.28
N THR A 34 -10.61 -2.77 20.99
CA THR A 34 -9.31 -2.78 21.65
C THR A 34 -9.54 -2.48 23.13
N SER A 35 -9.35 -3.46 23.97
CA SER A 35 -9.40 -3.26 25.42
C SER A 35 -8.03 -2.80 25.92
N ASP A 36 -8.03 -2.16 27.07
CA ASP A 36 -6.79 -1.83 27.77
C ASP A 36 -6.23 -3.13 28.36
N TYR A 37 -5.13 -3.62 27.78
CA TYR A 37 -4.54 -4.90 28.15
C TYR A 37 -3.57 -4.80 29.32
N PHE A 38 -3.15 -3.59 29.62
CA PHE A 38 -2.12 -3.40 30.64
C PHE A 38 -2.75 -3.08 31.99
N LEU A 39 -2.36 -3.84 33.00
CA LEU A 39 -2.52 -3.44 34.38
C LEU A 39 -1.58 -2.24 34.65
N ASN A 40 -1.87 -1.54 35.77
CA ASN A 40 -1.07 -0.38 36.19
C ASN A 40 0.42 -0.68 36.42
N ASP A 41 0.76 -1.95 36.59
CA ASP A 41 2.14 -2.45 36.72
C ASP A 41 2.81 -2.79 35.39
N GLY A 42 2.12 -2.55 34.26
CA GLY A 42 2.60 -2.85 32.91
C GLY A 42 2.48 -4.33 32.52
N THR A 43 1.89 -5.17 33.33
CA THR A 43 1.60 -6.56 32.95
C THR A 43 0.30 -6.66 32.17
N VAL A 44 0.17 -7.70 31.35
CA VAL A 44 -1.06 -7.99 30.64
C VAL A 44 -2.10 -8.51 31.60
N GLY A 45 -3.17 -7.75 31.78
CA GLY A 45 -4.31 -8.14 32.58
C GLY A 45 -5.48 -8.60 31.72
N VAL A 46 -6.17 -9.60 32.19
CA VAL A 46 -7.50 -9.92 31.69
C VAL A 46 -8.48 -9.09 32.51
N ASP A 47 -9.30 -8.26 31.87
CA ASP A 47 -10.40 -7.62 32.56
C ASP A 47 -11.36 -8.70 33.03
N SER A 48 -11.29 -9.00 34.33
CA SER A 48 -12.12 -10.01 34.96
C SER A 48 -13.63 -9.69 34.92
N ASN A 49 -13.97 -8.45 34.60
CA ASN A 49 -15.33 -8.00 34.42
C ASN A 49 -15.87 -8.24 33.01
N ASN A 50 -15.02 -8.60 32.08
CA ASN A 50 -15.42 -8.79 30.69
C ASN A 50 -14.82 -10.05 30.08
N THR A 51 -15.33 -11.19 30.51
CA THR A 51 -14.92 -12.53 30.07
C THR A 51 -15.06 -12.74 28.54
N SER A 52 -15.84 -11.91 27.85
CA SER A 52 -16.00 -11.97 26.42
C SER A 52 -14.72 -11.66 25.64
N TYR A 53 -13.76 -10.98 26.25
CA TYR A 53 -12.50 -10.61 25.65
C TYR A 53 -11.33 -11.49 26.08
N SER A 54 -11.50 -12.31 27.11
CA SER A 54 -10.41 -13.08 27.68
C SER A 54 -9.77 -14.10 26.73
N GLY A 55 -10.54 -14.66 25.82
CA GLY A 55 -10.03 -15.61 24.83
C GLY A 55 -9.39 -14.97 23.58
N SER A 56 -9.59 -13.67 23.44
CA SER A 56 -9.15 -12.91 22.26
C SER A 56 -8.00 -11.94 22.55
N LEU A 57 -7.63 -11.82 23.83
CA LEU A 57 -6.53 -10.95 24.23
C LEU A 57 -5.21 -11.57 23.81
N PRO A 58 -4.43 -10.90 22.94
CA PRO A 58 -3.11 -11.37 22.61
C PRO A 58 -2.18 -11.24 23.81
N SER A 59 -1.11 -12.03 23.85
CA SER A 59 -0.03 -11.84 24.81
C SER A 59 0.58 -10.44 24.67
N ALA A 60 1.29 -9.96 25.69
CA ALA A 60 1.84 -8.60 25.76
C ALA A 60 2.69 -8.16 24.54
N GLN A 61 3.16 -9.10 23.75
CA GLN A 61 3.97 -8.85 22.54
C GLN A 61 3.25 -9.21 21.26
N SER A 62 1.98 -9.53 21.32
CA SER A 62 1.23 -9.88 20.13
C SER A 62 0.52 -8.68 19.54
N GLY A 63 0.30 -8.73 18.25
CA GLY A 63 0.01 -7.60 17.44
C GLY A 63 -1.35 -6.95 17.55
N SER A 64 -2.07 -7.02 18.65
CA SER A 64 -3.39 -6.39 18.73
C SER A 64 -3.35 -4.86 18.68
N PHE A 65 -2.30 -4.24 19.18
CA PHE A 65 -2.07 -2.79 19.00
C PHE A 65 -1.93 -2.38 17.54
N HIS A 66 -1.67 -3.33 16.65
CA HIS A 66 -1.38 -3.13 15.25
C HIS A 66 -2.35 -3.88 14.36
N GLY A 67 -3.46 -4.31 14.92
CA GLY A 67 -4.45 -5.08 14.20
C GLY A 67 -4.09 -6.55 13.99
N ALA A 68 -2.97 -7.03 14.52
CA ALA A 68 -2.53 -8.40 14.42
C ALA A 68 -2.91 -9.19 15.67
N THR A 69 -3.47 -10.38 15.51
CA THR A 69 -3.80 -11.30 16.61
C THR A 69 -2.88 -12.51 16.57
N GLY A 70 -2.31 -12.84 17.72
CA GLY A 70 -1.65 -14.13 17.93
C GLY A 70 -0.19 -14.25 17.46
N ASN A 71 0.35 -13.28 16.76
CA ASN A 71 1.74 -13.28 16.35
C ASN A 71 2.57 -12.35 17.20
N ASN A 72 3.73 -12.82 17.62
CA ASN A 72 4.70 -11.98 18.32
C ASN A 72 5.25 -10.91 17.36
N ILE A 73 5.24 -9.67 17.82
CA ILE A 73 5.95 -8.61 17.13
C ILE A 73 7.43 -8.76 17.49
N PRO A 74 8.33 -8.94 16.53
CA PRO A 74 9.75 -9.01 16.81
C PRO A 74 10.21 -7.75 17.52
N THR A 75 10.91 -7.92 18.62
CA THR A 75 11.43 -6.81 19.43
C THR A 75 12.48 -6.06 18.58
N GLY A 76 12.22 -4.78 18.30
CA GLY A 76 13.15 -3.92 17.56
C GLY A 76 12.91 -3.84 16.05
N GLU A 77 11.99 -4.60 15.51
CA GLU A 77 11.61 -4.54 14.11
C GLU A 77 10.57 -3.45 13.82
N ALA A 78 10.59 -2.95 12.60
CA ALA A 78 9.51 -2.09 12.14
C ALA A 78 8.21 -2.89 12.13
N LEU A 79 7.18 -2.36 12.78
CA LEU A 79 5.85 -2.91 12.73
C LEU A 79 5.46 -3.07 11.27
N LEU A 80 5.30 -4.31 10.85
CA LEU A 80 4.77 -4.62 9.53
C LEU A 80 3.28 -4.33 9.59
N ALA A 81 2.91 -3.15 9.14
CA ALA A 81 1.51 -2.84 8.91
C ALA A 81 0.96 -3.93 7.97
N PHE A 82 -0.16 -4.52 8.32
CA PHE A 82 -0.86 -5.53 7.52
C PHE A 82 -0.26 -6.95 7.45
N GLU A 83 0.72 -7.29 8.26
CA GLU A 83 1.30 -8.65 8.29
C GLU A 83 0.26 -9.78 8.45
N ASN A 84 -0.92 -9.46 8.95
CA ASN A 84 -1.98 -10.42 9.25
C ASN A 84 -3.31 -10.14 8.57
N ILE A 85 -3.31 -9.55 7.40
CA ILE A 85 -4.53 -9.38 6.58
C ILE A 85 -5.08 -10.74 6.14
N ALA A 86 -4.22 -11.73 5.92
CA ALA A 86 -4.61 -13.07 5.50
C ALA A 86 -5.16 -13.87 6.67
N SER A 87 -6.36 -14.34 6.53
CA SER A 87 -7.03 -15.39 7.30
C SER A 87 -7.06 -15.28 8.84
N GLY A 88 -8.21 -15.01 9.37
CA GLY A 88 -8.55 -15.27 10.77
C GLY A 88 -8.21 -14.16 11.77
N ASN A 89 -7.58 -13.09 11.35
CA ASN A 89 -7.28 -11.95 12.21
C ASN A 89 -8.40 -10.93 12.20
N THR A 90 -9.08 -10.85 13.30
CA THR A 90 -10.32 -10.08 13.44
C THR A 90 -10.10 -8.59 13.63
N GLN A 91 -8.88 -8.14 13.86
CA GLN A 91 -8.55 -6.72 14.04
C GLN A 91 -7.84 -6.12 12.83
N GLY A 92 -7.36 -6.93 11.91
CA GLY A 92 -6.79 -6.50 10.64
C GLY A 92 -7.83 -6.43 9.54
N LEU A 93 -7.42 -5.92 8.40
CA LEU A 93 -8.20 -5.99 7.16
C LEU A 93 -8.08 -7.39 6.57
N ALA A 94 -9.19 -8.01 6.24
CA ALA A 94 -9.20 -9.25 5.48
C ALA A 94 -9.14 -8.97 3.97
N ALA A 95 -8.73 -9.97 3.17
CA ALA A 95 -8.73 -9.85 1.71
C ALA A 95 -10.12 -9.50 1.14
N THR A 96 -11.18 -9.94 1.81
CA THR A 96 -12.58 -9.61 1.48
C THR A 96 -12.90 -8.13 1.63
N ASP A 97 -12.27 -7.44 2.59
CA ASP A 97 -12.50 -6.01 2.81
C ASP A 97 -11.89 -5.19 1.67
N TYR A 98 -10.71 -5.59 1.19
CA TYR A 98 -10.12 -5.02 -0.03
C TYR A 98 -11.00 -5.27 -1.25
N THR A 99 -11.52 -6.48 -1.42
CA THR A 99 -12.42 -6.79 -2.53
C THR A 99 -13.69 -5.94 -2.48
N THR A 100 -14.25 -5.73 -1.31
CA THR A 100 -15.42 -4.87 -1.10
C THR A 100 -15.11 -3.43 -1.48
N ALA A 101 -13.98 -2.89 -1.01
CA ALA A 101 -13.55 -1.53 -1.35
C ALA A 101 -13.27 -1.38 -2.87
N LEU A 102 -12.60 -2.36 -3.47
CA LEU A 102 -12.34 -2.37 -4.92
C LEU A 102 -13.64 -2.43 -5.74
N ASN A 103 -14.65 -3.17 -5.27
CA ASN A 103 -15.96 -3.23 -5.93
C ASN A 103 -16.68 -1.87 -5.91
N ILE A 104 -16.55 -1.09 -4.84
CA ILE A 104 -17.08 0.28 -4.79
C ILE A 104 -16.39 1.14 -5.86
N LEU A 105 -15.08 1.01 -6.02
CA LEU A 105 -14.29 1.74 -7.00
C LEU A 105 -14.56 1.35 -8.46
N LYS A 106 -15.34 0.30 -8.73
CA LYS A 106 -15.77 -0.07 -10.11
C LYS A 106 -16.68 0.99 -10.74
N ASN A 107 -17.39 1.77 -9.93
CA ASN A 107 -18.26 2.82 -10.44
C ASN A 107 -17.44 4.02 -10.95
N LYS A 108 -17.33 4.13 -12.29
CA LYS A 108 -16.56 5.20 -12.96
C LYS A 108 -17.22 6.57 -12.91
N ASP A 109 -18.53 6.60 -12.76
CA ASP A 109 -19.28 7.85 -12.75
C ASP A 109 -19.14 8.57 -11.41
N GLU A 110 -18.93 7.81 -10.35
CA GLU A 110 -18.78 8.34 -8.99
C GLU A 110 -17.31 8.57 -8.60
N TYR A 111 -16.42 7.62 -8.99
CA TYR A 111 -15.02 7.66 -8.56
C TYR A 111 -14.09 7.84 -9.75
N ARG A 112 -13.37 8.95 -9.79
CA ARG A 112 -12.33 9.24 -10.78
C ARG A 112 -10.96 9.25 -10.11
N PHE A 113 -10.07 8.40 -10.57
CA PHE A 113 -8.68 8.34 -10.13
C PHE A 113 -7.78 7.81 -11.24
N ALA A 114 -6.52 8.27 -11.27
CA ALA A 114 -5.56 7.89 -12.29
C ALA A 114 -4.64 6.74 -11.87
N THR A 115 -4.44 6.59 -10.55
CA THR A 115 -3.56 5.57 -9.98
C THR A 115 -4.22 4.89 -8.80
N LEU A 116 -3.94 3.60 -8.63
CA LEU A 116 -4.40 2.77 -7.52
C LEU A 116 -3.19 2.13 -6.85
N THR A 117 -3.21 2.05 -5.54
CA THR A 117 -2.26 1.24 -4.75
C THR A 117 -2.97 0.57 -3.59
N THR A 118 -2.43 -0.55 -3.15
CA THR A 118 -2.83 -1.26 -1.93
C THR A 118 -1.59 -1.48 -1.07
N PRO A 119 -1.06 -0.42 -0.43
CA PRO A 119 0.19 -0.52 0.30
C PRO A 119 0.09 -1.54 1.42
N GLY A 120 1.06 -2.46 1.48
CA GLY A 120 1.09 -3.54 2.46
C GLY A 120 0.38 -4.84 2.02
N ALA A 121 -0.47 -4.79 0.99
CA ALA A 121 -0.98 -5.99 0.34
C ALA A 121 -0.07 -6.34 -0.84
N TYR A 122 0.90 -7.20 -0.63
CA TYR A 122 1.86 -7.63 -1.63
C TYR A 122 1.51 -9.01 -2.23
N ASN A 123 1.98 -9.25 -3.45
CA ASN A 123 1.55 -10.43 -4.23
C ASN A 123 1.87 -11.75 -3.54
N ALA A 124 3.03 -11.86 -2.92
CA ALA A 124 3.50 -13.10 -2.29
C ALA A 124 2.52 -13.66 -1.24
N ASP A 125 1.86 -12.78 -0.46
CA ASP A 125 0.95 -13.21 0.61
C ASP A 125 -0.51 -12.88 0.33
N TYR A 126 -0.77 -11.87 -0.50
CA TYR A 126 -2.11 -11.34 -0.78
C TYR A 126 -2.42 -11.32 -2.28
N GLY A 127 -2.00 -12.35 -3.01
CA GLY A 127 -2.13 -12.45 -4.46
C GLY A 127 -3.56 -12.24 -4.96
N SER A 128 -4.57 -12.68 -4.22
CA SER A 128 -5.97 -12.46 -4.56
C SER A 128 -6.37 -10.98 -4.54
N THR A 129 -5.86 -10.21 -3.59
CA THR A 129 -6.11 -8.76 -3.50
C THR A 129 -5.41 -8.02 -4.64
N VAL A 130 -4.15 -8.38 -4.94
CA VAL A 130 -3.40 -7.82 -6.06
C VAL A 130 -4.06 -8.16 -7.39
N ALA A 131 -4.51 -9.39 -7.59
CA ALA A 131 -5.24 -9.82 -8.78
C ALA A 131 -6.55 -9.03 -8.96
N ALA A 132 -7.32 -8.84 -7.89
CA ALA A 132 -8.55 -8.05 -7.92
C ALA A 132 -8.29 -6.56 -8.25
N ALA A 133 -7.20 -5.98 -7.76
CA ALA A 133 -6.81 -4.62 -8.09
C ALA A 133 -6.36 -4.48 -9.55
N ILE A 134 -5.65 -5.47 -10.09
CA ILE A 134 -5.28 -5.53 -11.52
C ILE A 134 -6.54 -5.63 -12.38
N GLU A 135 -7.42 -6.58 -12.07
CA GLU A 135 -8.69 -6.76 -12.79
C GLU A 135 -9.53 -5.48 -12.80
N LEU A 136 -9.62 -4.79 -11.65
CA LEU A 136 -10.29 -3.50 -11.58
C LEU A 136 -9.71 -2.51 -12.58
N CYS A 137 -8.38 -2.37 -12.65
CA CYS A 137 -7.73 -1.43 -13.55
C CYS A 137 -7.90 -1.84 -15.03
N GLU A 138 -7.90 -3.12 -15.34
CA GLU A 138 -8.14 -3.65 -16.70
C GLU A 138 -9.60 -3.40 -17.16
N VAL A 139 -10.56 -3.71 -16.31
CA VAL A 139 -12.00 -3.50 -16.61
C VAL A 139 -12.32 -2.00 -16.72
N ARG A 140 -11.82 -1.20 -15.81
CA ARG A 140 -11.99 0.26 -15.88
C ARG A 140 -11.26 0.85 -17.09
N GLY A 141 -10.01 0.49 -17.28
CA GLY A 141 -9.15 0.98 -18.36
C GLY A 141 -8.82 2.47 -18.27
N ASP A 142 -9.09 3.13 -17.13
CA ASP A 142 -8.89 4.55 -16.86
C ASP A 142 -7.92 4.82 -15.71
N CYS A 143 -7.36 3.79 -15.12
CA CYS A 143 -6.41 3.87 -14.01
C CYS A 143 -5.25 2.89 -14.19
N PHE A 144 -4.19 3.12 -13.43
CA PHE A 144 -2.97 2.30 -13.43
C PHE A 144 -2.66 1.85 -12.00
N TYR A 145 -2.37 0.57 -11.81
CA TYR A 145 -2.07 -0.01 -10.51
C TYR A 145 -0.56 -0.03 -10.24
N ILE A 146 -0.15 0.43 -9.07
CA ILE A 146 1.22 0.31 -8.58
C ILE A 146 1.23 -0.80 -7.55
N ALA A 147 1.75 -1.97 -7.96
CA ALA A 147 1.72 -3.19 -7.16
C ALA A 147 2.99 -3.33 -6.32
N ASP A 148 2.83 -3.86 -5.12
CA ASP A 148 3.93 -4.37 -4.32
C ASP A 148 4.01 -5.89 -4.46
N MET A 149 5.23 -6.43 -4.66
CA MET A 149 5.41 -7.88 -4.90
C MET A 149 5.66 -8.64 -3.61
N VAL A 150 6.46 -8.06 -2.71
CA VAL A 150 6.97 -8.76 -1.53
C VAL A 150 7.00 -7.87 -0.31
N GLY A 151 6.99 -8.51 0.86
CA GLY A 151 7.15 -7.84 2.15
C GLY A 151 8.57 -7.29 2.37
N TYR A 152 8.75 -6.66 3.51
CA TYR A 152 10.04 -6.14 3.95
C TYR A 152 11.07 -7.26 4.12
N ASP A 153 12.35 -6.96 3.90
CA ASP A 153 13.49 -7.89 4.00
C ASP A 153 13.43 -9.09 3.05
N SER A 154 12.79 -8.92 1.91
CA SER A 154 12.65 -9.98 0.92
C SER A 154 13.78 -10.00 -0.10
N THR A 155 14.12 -11.19 -0.60
CA THR A 155 15.20 -11.37 -1.54
C THR A 155 14.83 -10.95 -2.96
N VAL A 156 15.81 -10.54 -3.76
CA VAL A 156 15.63 -10.23 -5.20
C VAL A 156 15.07 -11.41 -6.00
N ALA A 157 15.41 -12.64 -5.59
CA ALA A 157 14.91 -13.83 -6.27
C ALA A 157 13.39 -13.95 -6.11
N LEU A 158 12.88 -13.71 -4.89
CA LEU A 158 11.45 -13.74 -4.61
C LEU A 158 10.72 -12.63 -5.36
N VAL A 159 11.23 -11.40 -5.32
CA VAL A 159 10.63 -10.27 -6.05
C VAL A 159 10.48 -10.57 -7.54
N ASN A 160 11.53 -11.14 -8.15
CA ASN A 160 11.51 -11.48 -9.58
C ASN A 160 10.55 -12.65 -9.88
N ALA A 161 10.46 -13.62 -8.97
CA ALA A 161 9.51 -14.73 -9.11
C ALA A 161 8.06 -14.21 -9.11
N GLU A 162 7.70 -13.44 -8.11
CA GLU A 162 6.36 -12.84 -7.96
C GLU A 162 6.00 -11.93 -9.15
N ALA A 163 6.92 -11.08 -9.59
CA ALA A 163 6.69 -10.22 -10.76
C ALA A 163 6.49 -11.02 -12.06
N ASN A 164 7.13 -12.18 -12.17
CA ASN A 164 6.99 -13.05 -13.33
C ASN A 164 5.70 -13.89 -13.33
N GLU A 165 5.00 -14.00 -12.22
CA GLU A 165 3.66 -14.62 -12.19
C GLU A 165 2.63 -13.76 -12.89
N LEU A 166 2.76 -12.45 -12.79
CA LEU A 166 1.81 -11.50 -13.33
C LEU A 166 2.09 -11.18 -14.81
N ASN A 167 1.03 -10.90 -15.55
CA ASN A 167 1.11 -10.50 -16.95
C ASN A 167 0.03 -9.47 -17.28
N THR A 168 0.33 -8.21 -17.03
CA THR A 168 -0.59 -7.10 -17.31
C THR A 168 0.17 -5.85 -17.69
N ASN A 169 -0.43 -5.02 -18.52
CA ASN A 169 0.10 -3.69 -18.84
C ASN A 169 -0.60 -2.58 -18.03
N PHE A 170 -1.54 -2.91 -17.15
CA PHE A 170 -2.21 -1.97 -16.27
C PHE A 170 -1.57 -1.88 -14.89
N ALA A 171 -0.50 -2.63 -14.65
CA ALA A 171 0.24 -2.57 -13.39
C ALA A 171 1.75 -2.45 -13.62
N GLY A 172 2.41 -1.87 -12.65
CA GLY A 172 3.87 -1.82 -12.54
C GLY A 172 4.31 -1.98 -11.09
N THR A 173 5.49 -2.53 -10.88
CA THR A 173 6.04 -2.76 -9.54
C THR A 173 7.39 -2.08 -9.38
N TYR A 174 7.70 -1.72 -8.14
CA TYR A 174 8.93 -1.06 -7.74
C TYR A 174 9.57 -1.78 -6.56
N TRP A 175 10.87 -1.81 -6.50
CA TRP A 175 11.65 -2.42 -5.42
C TRP A 175 12.98 -1.68 -5.23
N PRO A 176 13.54 -1.60 -4.03
CA PRO A 176 13.15 -2.18 -2.76
C PRO A 176 12.21 -1.30 -1.93
N TRP A 177 11.92 -1.74 -0.70
CA TRP A 177 11.25 -0.95 0.31
C TRP A 177 12.04 0.32 0.64
N VAL A 178 11.32 1.33 1.12
CA VAL A 178 11.88 2.66 1.36
C VAL A 178 11.63 3.12 2.79
N LYS A 179 12.58 3.86 3.33
CA LYS A 179 12.44 4.47 4.65
C LYS A 179 11.99 5.91 4.51
N VAL A 180 10.82 6.20 5.06
CA VAL A 180 10.18 7.53 4.98
C VAL A 180 10.05 8.16 6.37
N PRO A 181 10.16 9.48 6.49
CA PRO A 181 9.85 10.16 7.74
C PRO A 181 8.34 10.16 7.98
N SER A 182 7.92 9.73 9.17
CA SER A 182 6.54 9.86 9.63
C SER A 182 6.46 11.01 10.63
N THR A 183 5.65 12.01 10.31
CA THR A 183 5.40 13.14 11.20
C THR A 183 4.53 12.75 12.39
N GLU A 184 3.58 11.85 12.18
CA GLU A 184 2.68 11.37 13.22
C GLU A 184 3.42 10.56 14.29
N LEU A 185 4.30 9.66 13.86
CA LEU A 185 5.08 8.82 14.77
C LEU A 185 6.40 9.47 15.21
N SER A 186 6.72 10.67 14.72
CA SER A 186 7.99 11.38 14.98
C SER A 186 9.23 10.50 14.78
N ARG A 187 9.15 9.53 13.86
CA ARG A 187 10.23 8.61 13.53
C ARG A 187 10.18 8.20 12.06
N ASN A 188 11.29 7.65 11.59
CA ASN A 188 11.34 7.06 10.25
C ASN A 188 10.73 5.66 10.26
N VAL A 189 9.87 5.37 9.30
CA VAL A 189 9.21 4.07 9.12
C VAL A 189 9.57 3.46 7.77
N TRP A 190 9.54 2.14 7.70
CA TRP A 190 9.64 1.43 6.44
C TRP A 190 8.27 1.39 5.77
N ALA A 191 8.26 1.66 4.47
CA ALA A 191 7.04 1.63 3.67
C ALA A 191 7.32 0.91 2.34
N PRO A 192 6.32 0.24 1.75
CA PRO A 192 6.46 -0.32 0.42
C PRO A 192 6.63 0.79 -0.62
N ALA A 193 7.29 0.45 -1.71
CA ALA A 193 7.65 1.42 -2.75
C ALA A 193 6.42 2.09 -3.38
N SER A 194 5.30 1.40 -3.48
CA SER A 194 4.04 1.93 -4.03
C SER A 194 3.59 3.23 -3.36
N THR A 195 3.77 3.32 -2.04
CA THR A 195 3.38 4.48 -1.22
C THR A 195 4.01 5.78 -1.71
N VAL A 196 5.32 5.75 -1.99
CA VAL A 196 6.06 6.95 -2.43
C VAL A 196 5.97 7.17 -3.93
N MET A 197 5.79 6.09 -4.69
CA MET A 197 5.67 6.18 -6.15
C MET A 197 4.42 6.91 -6.62
N GLN A 198 3.33 6.87 -5.86
CA GLN A 198 2.18 7.74 -6.14
C GLN A 198 2.55 9.22 -6.11
N GLY A 199 3.36 9.63 -5.14
CA GLY A 199 3.88 10.99 -5.07
C GLY A 199 4.74 11.37 -6.27
N VAL A 200 5.58 10.45 -6.75
CA VAL A 200 6.40 10.64 -7.96
C VAL A 200 5.52 10.80 -9.20
N TYR A 201 4.47 9.99 -9.34
CA TYR A 201 3.52 10.11 -10.45
C TYR A 201 2.78 11.44 -10.41
N ALA A 202 2.28 11.83 -9.25
CA ALA A 202 1.58 13.10 -9.07
C ALA A 202 2.50 14.30 -9.36
N ALA A 203 3.76 14.26 -8.91
CA ALA A 203 4.74 15.30 -9.20
C ALA A 203 5.08 15.38 -10.69
N ASN A 204 5.26 14.23 -11.34
CA ASN A 204 5.49 14.16 -12.78
C ASN A 204 4.32 14.76 -13.58
N ASP A 205 3.09 14.42 -13.20
CA ASP A 205 1.88 14.90 -13.87
C ASP A 205 1.69 16.41 -13.71
N ARG A 206 2.07 16.95 -12.57
CA ARG A 206 2.01 18.38 -12.29
C ARG A 206 3.07 19.19 -13.07
N VAL A 207 4.29 18.65 -13.17
CA VAL A 207 5.44 19.37 -13.76
C VAL A 207 5.48 19.22 -15.27
N ALA A 208 5.00 18.08 -15.78
CA ALA A 208 5.04 17.77 -17.19
C ALA A 208 3.65 17.32 -17.70
N ALA A 209 3.45 16.02 -17.81
CA ALA A 209 2.17 15.41 -18.19
C ALA A 209 2.17 13.91 -17.87
N PRO A 210 1.00 13.26 -17.78
CA PRO A 210 0.88 11.84 -17.44
C PRO A 210 1.65 10.88 -18.35
N TRP A 211 1.92 11.28 -19.60
CA TRP A 211 2.65 10.46 -20.58
C TRP A 211 4.16 10.61 -20.54
N PHE A 212 4.69 11.46 -19.68
CA PHE A 212 6.12 11.44 -19.41
C PHE A 212 6.49 10.32 -18.44
N ALA A 213 7.69 9.78 -18.59
CA ALA A 213 8.17 8.71 -17.72
C ALA A 213 8.37 9.21 -16.28
N PRO A 214 7.67 8.64 -15.29
CA PRO A 214 7.88 8.97 -13.87
C PRO A 214 9.13 8.24 -13.35
N ALA A 215 10.26 8.44 -14.00
CA ALA A 215 11.50 7.74 -13.71
C ALA A 215 12.71 8.56 -14.16
N GLY A 216 13.88 8.16 -13.71
CA GLY A 216 15.15 8.77 -14.08
C GLY A 216 15.54 9.96 -13.20
N LEU A 217 16.72 10.50 -13.46
CA LEU A 217 17.36 11.48 -12.58
C LEU A 217 16.59 12.80 -12.42
N ASN A 218 15.80 13.16 -13.44
CA ASN A 218 15.07 14.43 -13.44
C ASN A 218 13.64 14.36 -12.88
N ARG A 219 13.00 13.18 -12.96
CA ARG A 219 11.57 13.04 -12.62
C ARG A 219 11.28 11.91 -11.64
N GLY A 220 12.24 11.00 -11.44
CA GLY A 220 12.10 9.85 -10.56
C GLY A 220 12.56 10.07 -9.13
N GLY A 221 12.88 11.30 -8.72
CA GLY A 221 13.36 11.62 -7.38
C GLY A 221 12.33 11.28 -6.30
N LEU A 222 12.79 10.63 -5.23
CA LEU A 222 11.95 10.18 -4.13
C LEU A 222 12.29 10.95 -2.86
N PRO A 223 11.29 11.50 -2.13
CA PRO A 223 11.50 12.17 -0.85
C PRO A 223 11.63 11.14 0.29
N ILE A 224 12.65 10.30 0.23
CA ILE A 224 12.89 9.22 1.19
C ILE A 224 14.22 9.40 1.90
N VAL A 225 14.36 8.80 3.07
CA VAL A 225 15.61 8.81 3.84
C VAL A 225 16.63 7.87 3.21
N ARG A 226 16.22 6.65 2.90
CA ARG A 226 17.04 5.65 2.21
C ARG A 226 16.19 4.50 1.68
N THR A 227 16.77 3.71 0.79
CA THR A 227 16.24 2.41 0.40
C THR A 227 16.70 1.31 1.37
N GLU A 228 15.99 0.22 1.43
CA GLU A 228 16.32 -0.96 2.21
C GLU A 228 17.66 -1.56 1.76
N PHE A 229 17.81 -1.77 0.46
CA PHE A 229 19.02 -2.28 -0.15
C PHE A 229 19.66 -1.25 -1.09
N LYS A 230 20.98 -1.26 -1.19
CA LYS A 230 21.71 -0.54 -2.22
C LYS A 230 21.71 -1.35 -3.52
N VAL A 231 20.98 -0.89 -4.50
CA VAL A 231 20.82 -1.58 -5.77
C VAL A 231 22.01 -1.24 -6.69
N THR A 232 22.90 -2.20 -6.89
CA THR A 232 24.04 -2.10 -7.80
C THR A 232 23.59 -2.12 -9.26
N GLN A 233 24.48 -1.81 -10.23
CA GLN A 233 24.13 -1.85 -11.65
C GLN A 233 23.66 -3.23 -12.08
N ALA A 234 24.43 -4.27 -11.80
CA ALA A 234 24.06 -5.64 -12.14
C ALA A 234 22.71 -6.06 -11.56
N LEU A 235 22.41 -5.58 -10.33
CA LEU A 235 21.14 -5.87 -9.69
C LEU A 235 19.99 -5.10 -10.35
N ARG A 236 20.22 -3.84 -10.75
CA ARG A 236 19.21 -3.06 -11.52
C ARG A 236 18.87 -3.74 -12.83
N ASP A 237 19.89 -4.20 -13.57
CA ASP A 237 19.69 -4.89 -14.85
C ASP A 237 18.86 -6.16 -14.64
N LYS A 238 19.22 -6.97 -13.64
CA LYS A 238 18.48 -8.21 -13.29
C LYS A 238 17.02 -7.93 -12.89
N LEU A 239 16.76 -6.90 -12.10
CA LEU A 239 15.40 -6.50 -11.72
C LEU A 239 14.61 -6.03 -12.94
N TYR A 240 15.22 -5.15 -13.73
CA TYR A 240 14.58 -4.55 -14.90
C TYR A 240 14.24 -5.57 -15.99
N ASP A 241 15.09 -6.59 -16.17
CA ASP A 241 14.80 -7.70 -17.10
C ASP A 241 13.58 -8.51 -16.65
N ASN A 242 13.37 -8.63 -15.35
CA ASN A 242 12.20 -9.27 -14.75
C ASN A 242 11.02 -8.31 -14.50
N LYS A 243 11.00 -7.13 -15.13
CA LYS A 243 9.93 -6.12 -15.09
C LYS A 243 9.72 -5.46 -13.73
N VAL A 244 10.67 -5.62 -12.83
CA VAL A 244 10.70 -4.89 -11.56
C VAL A 244 11.46 -3.58 -11.77
N ASN A 245 10.83 -2.46 -11.47
CA ASN A 245 11.46 -1.15 -11.62
C ASN A 245 12.32 -0.84 -10.38
N PRO A 246 13.65 -0.75 -10.53
CA PRO A 246 14.52 -0.53 -9.39
C PRO A 246 14.45 0.91 -8.88
N ILE A 247 14.48 1.06 -7.56
CA ILE A 247 14.79 2.33 -6.90
C ILE A 247 16.28 2.30 -6.56
N ALA A 248 17.04 3.22 -7.14
CA ALA A 248 18.50 3.28 -6.98
C ALA A 248 18.92 4.62 -6.39
N THR A 249 20.00 4.61 -5.63
CA THR A 249 20.59 5.83 -5.05
C THR A 249 21.83 6.21 -5.83
N PHE A 250 21.84 7.42 -6.39
CA PHE A 250 22.97 7.96 -7.12
C PHE A 250 23.67 9.08 -6.34
N PRO A 251 25.00 9.16 -6.42
CA PRO A 251 25.75 10.27 -5.82
C PRO A 251 25.24 11.61 -6.33
N ARG A 252 25.11 12.58 -5.45
CA ARG A 252 24.64 13.97 -5.72
C ARG A 252 23.19 14.11 -6.18
N VAL A 253 22.49 13.02 -6.51
CA VAL A 253 21.08 13.03 -6.94
C VAL A 253 20.18 12.47 -5.84
N GLY A 254 20.65 11.46 -5.13
CA GLY A 254 19.86 10.77 -4.11
C GLY A 254 19.09 9.56 -4.67
N PRO A 255 18.08 9.10 -3.95
CA PRO A 255 17.26 7.97 -4.36
C PRO A 255 16.28 8.37 -5.48
N VAL A 256 16.24 7.55 -6.53
CA VAL A 256 15.39 7.75 -7.71
C VAL A 256 14.78 6.44 -8.19
N ALA A 257 13.56 6.49 -8.68
CA ALA A 257 12.98 5.41 -9.48
C ALA A 257 13.70 5.35 -10.83
N TYR A 258 14.32 4.22 -11.14
CA TYR A 258 15.18 4.07 -12.30
C TYR A 258 14.68 3.02 -13.30
N GLY A 259 13.36 2.92 -13.41
CA GLY A 259 12.67 2.01 -14.33
C GLY A 259 11.24 2.46 -14.57
N GLN A 260 10.66 2.00 -15.69
CA GLN A 260 9.29 2.28 -16.08
C GLN A 260 8.65 1.15 -16.93
N LYS A 261 8.96 -0.10 -16.60
CA LYS A 261 8.29 -1.26 -17.21
C LYS A 261 6.97 -1.56 -16.51
N THR A 262 5.99 -1.97 -17.31
CA THR A 262 4.78 -2.63 -16.82
C THR A 262 5.07 -4.11 -16.55
N LEU A 263 4.15 -4.82 -15.93
CA LEU A 263 4.26 -6.27 -15.69
C LEU A 263 3.95 -7.11 -16.93
N GLN A 264 3.81 -6.51 -18.11
CA GLN A 264 3.54 -7.22 -19.36
C GLN A 264 4.72 -8.10 -19.78
N LYS A 265 4.45 -9.39 -20.04
CA LYS A 265 5.47 -10.35 -20.47
C LYS A 265 5.89 -10.18 -21.93
N LYS A 266 4.92 -9.91 -22.82
CA LYS A 266 5.19 -9.72 -24.25
C LYS A 266 5.74 -8.33 -24.49
N MET A 267 6.82 -8.24 -25.23
CA MET A 267 7.36 -6.94 -25.67
C MET A 267 6.37 -6.23 -26.59
N SER A 268 5.99 -5.02 -26.23
CA SER A 268 5.18 -4.11 -27.04
C SER A 268 5.36 -2.68 -26.53
N ALA A 269 4.77 -1.71 -27.20
CA ALA A 269 4.77 -0.33 -26.70
C ALA A 269 4.13 -0.19 -25.31
N LEU A 270 3.23 -1.11 -24.95
CA LEU A 270 2.51 -1.13 -23.68
C LEU A 270 3.32 -1.77 -22.53
N ASP A 271 4.52 -2.25 -22.82
CA ASP A 271 5.45 -2.68 -21.78
C ASP A 271 6.07 -1.49 -21.02
N ARG A 272 5.72 -0.25 -21.43
CA ARG A 272 6.18 1.00 -20.81
C ARG A 272 5.04 1.72 -20.10
N ILE A 273 5.30 2.12 -18.85
CA ILE A 273 4.33 2.82 -18.01
C ILE A 273 3.86 4.13 -18.64
N ASN A 274 4.79 4.92 -19.20
CA ASN A 274 4.44 6.19 -19.82
C ASN A 274 3.50 6.02 -21.02
N VAL A 275 3.69 5.00 -21.84
CA VAL A 275 2.81 4.72 -22.99
C VAL A 275 1.43 4.26 -22.51
N ARG A 276 1.37 3.37 -21.51
CA ARG A 276 0.10 2.96 -20.93
C ARG A 276 -0.66 4.16 -20.35
N ARG A 277 0.02 5.03 -19.63
CA ARG A 277 -0.60 6.22 -19.04
C ARG A 277 -1.04 7.23 -20.12
N LEU A 278 -0.30 7.35 -21.23
CA LEU A 278 -0.74 8.12 -22.39
C LEU A 278 -2.08 7.60 -22.92
N LEU A 279 -2.21 6.29 -23.12
CA LEU A 279 -3.45 5.71 -23.63
C LEU A 279 -4.62 5.87 -22.65
N ILE A 280 -4.37 5.77 -21.35
CA ILE A 280 -5.36 6.05 -20.31
C ILE A 280 -5.84 7.51 -20.43
N SER A 281 -4.91 8.46 -20.53
CA SER A 281 -5.22 9.89 -20.66
C SER A 281 -6.01 10.21 -21.94
N LEU A 282 -5.61 9.61 -23.07
CA LEU A 282 -6.33 9.77 -24.33
C LEU A 282 -7.74 9.19 -24.27
N LYS A 283 -7.89 8.00 -23.70
CA LYS A 283 -9.19 7.36 -23.51
C LYS A 283 -10.13 8.23 -22.67
N ASN A 284 -9.64 8.78 -21.57
CA ASN A 284 -10.40 9.66 -20.72
C ASN A 284 -10.80 10.95 -21.44
N PHE A 285 -9.86 11.58 -22.13
CA PHE A 285 -10.12 12.79 -22.91
C PHE A 285 -11.17 12.58 -24.02
N ILE A 286 -11.01 11.51 -24.81
CA ILE A 286 -11.98 11.16 -25.86
C ILE A 286 -13.35 10.86 -25.25
N GLY A 287 -13.38 10.07 -24.16
CA GLY A 287 -14.62 9.73 -23.47
C GLY A 287 -15.37 10.95 -22.93
N ASP A 288 -14.66 11.89 -22.33
CA ASP A 288 -15.27 13.12 -21.79
C ASP A 288 -15.74 14.06 -22.90
N THR A 289 -14.97 14.18 -23.99
CA THR A 289 -15.32 15.01 -25.13
C THR A 289 -16.52 14.42 -25.90
N SER A 290 -16.54 13.10 -26.10
CA SER A 290 -17.62 12.44 -26.84
C SER A 290 -18.96 12.49 -26.10
N LYS A 291 -18.97 12.56 -24.78
CA LYS A 291 -20.21 12.76 -24.00
C LYS A 291 -20.93 14.05 -24.37
N GLN A 292 -20.20 15.08 -24.78
CA GLN A 292 -20.78 16.37 -25.20
C GLN A 292 -21.38 16.31 -26.61
N LEU A 293 -21.10 15.27 -27.38
CA LEU A 293 -21.55 15.11 -28.78
C LEU A 293 -22.72 14.11 -28.90
N VAL A 294 -23.13 13.51 -27.81
CA VAL A 294 -24.21 12.50 -27.83
C VAL A 294 -25.61 13.11 -27.92
N PHE A 295 -25.77 14.39 -27.55
CA PHE A 295 -27.04 15.11 -27.53
C PHE A 295 -26.95 16.40 -28.32
#